data_6d20efe2dd00231d18962580c114f127
#
_entry.id   6d20efe2dd00231d18962580c114f127
#
_cell.length_a   1.000
_cell.length_b   1.000
_cell.length_c   1.000
_cell.angle_alpha   90.00
_cell.angle_beta   90.00
_cell.angle_gamma   90.00
#
_symmetry.space_group_name_H-M   'P 1'
#
loop_
_entity.id
_entity.type
_entity.pdbx_description
1 polymer ?
#
loop_
_entity_poly.entity_id
_entity_poly.type
_entity_poly.pdbx_seq_one_letter_code
_entity_poly.pdbx_strand_id
1 'polypeptide(L)'
;ISEAADELGVEAYVIGGYVRDIFLHRPSKDIDVVAVGSGIELAKAVARKLGRGAYLSVFKNFGTAQVKAGDLELEFVGARKESYTHDSRKPIVEDGTLEDDQNRRDFTINALALCLNKDRYGELVDPFDGLTDMDNLLIRTPLDPDITFSDDPLRMMRAVRFASQLGFFIDPDTFDAIERNKERISIISKERIVDELNKIVLSPKPSVGFDLLERCGLLPLIFPELCALKGVETKEGIGHKDNFAHTLMVLDRLSKTSDNLW
;
A
#
# COMPACT_ATOMS: atom_id res chain seq x y z
N ILE A 1 18.56 -5.94 -14.79
CA ILE A 1 17.17 -5.86 -15.30
C ILE A 1 17.17 -5.19 -16.66
N SER A 2 17.76 -3.99 -16.79
CA SER A 2 17.79 -3.19 -18.02
C SER A 2 18.17 -4.02 -19.25
N GLU A 3 19.34 -4.67 -19.23
CA GLU A 3 19.80 -5.52 -20.33
C GLU A 3 18.82 -6.65 -20.67
N ALA A 4 18.20 -7.28 -19.65
CA ALA A 4 17.25 -8.37 -19.88
C ALA A 4 15.97 -7.87 -20.54
N ALA A 5 15.48 -6.69 -20.13
CA ALA A 5 14.30 -6.05 -20.73
C ALA A 5 14.55 -5.67 -22.19
N ASP A 6 15.71 -5.05 -22.47
CA ASP A 6 16.08 -4.63 -23.82
C ASP A 6 16.25 -5.83 -24.76
N GLU A 7 16.88 -6.93 -24.30
CA GLU A 7 17.04 -8.16 -25.07
C GLU A 7 15.69 -8.84 -25.39
N LEU A 8 14.72 -8.75 -24.47
CA LEU A 8 13.37 -9.26 -24.67
C LEU A 8 12.48 -8.31 -25.48
N GLY A 9 12.92 -7.06 -25.71
CA GLY A 9 12.14 -6.03 -26.37
C GLY A 9 10.89 -5.63 -25.61
N VAL A 10 10.94 -5.65 -24.26
CA VAL A 10 9.84 -5.25 -23.39
C VAL A 10 10.20 -4.00 -22.57
N GLU A 11 9.22 -3.13 -22.36
CA GLU A 11 9.38 -2.03 -21.42
C GLU A 11 9.31 -2.58 -19.99
N ALA A 12 10.22 -2.10 -19.13
CA ALA A 12 10.28 -2.51 -17.74
C ALA A 12 10.43 -1.28 -16.83
N TYR A 13 9.75 -1.33 -15.69
CA TYR A 13 9.72 -0.24 -14.73
C TYR A 13 9.84 -0.80 -13.31
N VAL A 14 10.57 -0.11 -12.45
CA VAL A 14 10.38 -0.25 -11.01
C VAL A 14 9.24 0.70 -10.60
N ILE A 15 8.36 0.26 -9.70
CA ILE A 15 7.11 0.97 -9.43
C ILE A 15 6.68 0.83 -7.96
N GLY A 16 5.82 1.73 -7.52
CA GLY A 16 5.11 1.59 -6.25
C GLY A 16 5.89 2.06 -5.03
N GLY A 17 5.77 1.32 -3.93
CA GLY A 17 6.33 1.69 -2.64
C GLY A 17 7.83 1.93 -2.65
N TYR A 18 8.58 1.15 -3.43
CA TYR A 18 10.02 1.31 -3.56
C TYR A 18 10.38 2.67 -4.18
N VAL A 19 9.71 3.09 -5.26
CA VAL A 19 9.95 4.38 -5.90
C VAL A 19 9.59 5.53 -4.97
N ARG A 20 8.42 5.45 -4.31
CA ARG A 20 8.05 6.41 -3.25
C ARG A 20 9.15 6.53 -2.20
N ASP A 21 9.65 5.41 -1.70
CA ASP A 21 10.62 5.38 -0.61
C ASP A 21 12.00 5.91 -1.03
N ILE A 22 12.38 5.79 -2.32
CA ILE A 22 13.57 6.48 -2.87
C ILE A 22 13.42 8.00 -2.68
N PHE A 23 12.31 8.58 -3.11
CA PHE A 23 12.07 10.03 -3.00
C PHE A 23 11.91 10.51 -1.56
N LEU A 24 11.38 9.65 -0.68
CA LEU A 24 11.26 9.94 0.76
C LEU A 24 12.53 9.64 1.56
N HIS A 25 13.62 9.19 0.91
CA HIS A 25 14.88 8.78 1.55
C HIS A 25 14.67 7.73 2.65
N ARG A 26 13.74 6.79 2.42
CA ARG A 26 13.42 5.69 3.35
C ARG A 26 14.02 4.39 2.85
N PRO A 27 14.57 3.55 3.75
CA PRO A 27 15.03 2.23 3.34
C PRO A 27 13.83 1.37 2.89
N SER A 28 13.97 0.72 1.73
CA SER A 28 13.00 -0.24 1.23
C SER A 28 13.74 -1.43 0.61
N LYS A 29 13.21 -2.64 0.83
CA LYS A 29 13.77 -3.88 0.26
C LYS A 29 12.82 -4.55 -0.73
N ASP A 30 11.55 -4.15 -0.71
CA ASP A 30 10.51 -4.73 -1.56
C ASP A 30 10.52 -4.00 -2.90
N ILE A 31 11.14 -4.61 -3.90
CA ILE A 31 11.31 -4.00 -5.23
C ILE A 31 10.35 -4.67 -6.20
N ASP A 32 9.31 -3.93 -6.59
CA ASP A 32 8.33 -4.36 -7.59
C ASP A 32 8.77 -3.91 -8.98
N VAL A 33 8.90 -4.86 -9.90
CA VAL A 33 9.24 -4.64 -11.30
C VAL A 33 8.04 -5.01 -12.17
N VAL A 34 7.57 -4.04 -12.94
CA VAL A 34 6.50 -4.22 -13.93
C VAL A 34 7.10 -4.33 -15.32
N ALA A 35 6.72 -5.38 -16.06
CA ALA A 35 7.01 -5.53 -17.49
C ALA A 35 5.74 -5.25 -18.29
N VAL A 36 5.82 -4.43 -19.34
CA VAL A 36 4.73 -4.32 -20.34
C VAL A 36 4.83 -5.56 -21.23
N GLY A 37 4.24 -6.65 -20.75
CA GLY A 37 4.37 -8.00 -21.26
C GLY A 37 4.52 -9.01 -20.13
N SER A 38 5.27 -10.10 -20.32
CA SER A 38 5.41 -11.15 -19.32
C SER A 38 6.46 -10.84 -18.24
N GLY A 39 5.99 -10.56 -17.02
CA GLY A 39 6.87 -10.43 -15.85
C GLY A 39 7.66 -11.72 -15.56
N ILE A 40 7.05 -12.89 -15.81
CA ILE A 40 7.71 -14.20 -15.61
C ILE A 40 8.88 -14.36 -16.58
N GLU A 41 8.74 -14.01 -17.85
CA GLU A 41 9.83 -14.14 -18.82
C GLU A 41 10.96 -13.14 -18.53
N LEU A 42 10.63 -11.93 -18.09
CA LEU A 42 11.63 -10.96 -17.63
C LEU A 42 12.38 -11.48 -16.41
N ALA A 43 11.68 -12.03 -15.41
CA ALA A 43 12.31 -12.62 -14.22
C ALA A 43 13.27 -13.77 -14.57
N LYS A 44 12.86 -14.65 -15.50
CA LYS A 44 13.72 -15.75 -16.00
C LYS A 44 14.99 -15.20 -16.68
N ALA A 45 14.87 -14.15 -17.50
CA ALA A 45 16.00 -13.53 -18.17
C ALA A 45 16.96 -12.88 -17.16
N VAL A 46 16.43 -12.18 -16.16
CA VAL A 46 17.21 -11.57 -15.08
C VAL A 46 17.94 -12.63 -14.27
N ALA A 47 17.26 -13.70 -13.86
CA ALA A 47 17.88 -14.79 -13.10
C ALA A 47 19.01 -15.45 -13.87
N ARG A 48 18.86 -15.67 -15.19
CA ARG A 48 19.94 -16.20 -16.06
C ARG A 48 21.16 -15.29 -16.09
N LYS A 49 20.94 -13.96 -16.20
CA LYS A 49 22.03 -12.98 -16.22
C LYS A 49 22.77 -12.88 -14.88
N LEU A 50 22.06 -13.02 -13.77
CA LEU A 50 22.66 -13.02 -12.43
C LEU A 50 23.46 -14.31 -12.17
N GLY A 51 23.14 -15.41 -12.84
CA GLY A 51 23.88 -16.64 -12.80
C GLY A 51 23.76 -17.40 -11.48
N ARG A 52 24.87 -18.07 -11.07
CA ARG A 52 24.90 -18.91 -9.86
C ARG A 52 24.70 -18.04 -8.60
N GLY A 53 23.70 -18.38 -7.79
CA GLY A 53 23.34 -17.64 -6.57
C GLY A 53 22.06 -16.84 -6.69
N ALA A 54 21.45 -16.78 -7.89
CA ALA A 54 20.11 -16.26 -8.07
C ALA A 54 19.07 -17.40 -7.97
N TYR A 55 18.05 -17.20 -7.15
CA TYR A 55 16.93 -18.12 -6.97
C TYR A 55 15.68 -17.54 -7.61
N LEU A 56 15.08 -18.27 -8.55
CA LEU A 56 13.85 -17.89 -9.23
C LEU A 56 12.68 -18.73 -8.70
N SER A 57 11.63 -18.04 -8.23
CA SER A 57 10.34 -18.62 -7.89
C SER A 57 9.28 -18.11 -8.85
N VAL A 58 8.45 -18.99 -9.44
CA VAL A 58 7.42 -18.62 -10.41
C VAL A 58 6.05 -18.99 -9.87
N PHE A 59 5.16 -18.02 -9.82
CA PHE A 59 3.78 -18.14 -9.34
C PHE A 59 2.80 -18.00 -10.52
N LYS A 60 2.70 -19.06 -11.33
CA LYS A 60 1.96 -19.05 -12.61
C LYS A 60 0.52 -18.61 -12.46
N ASN A 61 -0.16 -19.02 -11.38
CA ASN A 61 -1.57 -18.70 -11.14
C ASN A 61 -1.79 -17.19 -10.90
N PHE A 62 -0.74 -16.46 -10.52
CA PHE A 62 -0.77 -15.03 -10.26
C PHE A 62 -0.07 -14.21 -11.37
N GLY A 63 0.55 -14.88 -12.33
CA GLY A 63 1.33 -14.21 -13.37
C GLY A 63 2.58 -13.49 -12.84
N THR A 64 3.09 -13.87 -11.66
CA THR A 64 4.23 -13.22 -11.00
C THR A 64 5.42 -14.16 -10.85
N ALA A 65 6.60 -13.58 -10.66
CA ALA A 65 7.80 -14.31 -10.33
C ALA A 65 8.68 -13.48 -9.39
N GLN A 66 9.49 -14.17 -8.59
CA GLN A 66 10.41 -13.56 -7.63
C GLN A 66 11.84 -14.01 -7.94
N VAL A 67 12.77 -13.09 -7.92
CA VAL A 67 14.21 -13.37 -8.03
C VAL A 67 14.90 -12.89 -6.75
N LYS A 68 15.58 -13.83 -6.08
CA LYS A 68 16.43 -13.54 -4.92
C LYS A 68 17.90 -13.68 -5.29
N ALA A 69 18.71 -12.68 -4.99
CA ALA A 69 20.15 -12.71 -5.19
C ALA A 69 20.85 -12.00 -4.01
N GLY A 70 21.48 -12.75 -3.12
CA GLY A 70 21.98 -12.24 -1.85
C GLY A 70 20.83 -11.66 -1.00
N ASP A 71 20.98 -10.43 -0.56
CA ASP A 71 19.96 -9.70 0.24
C ASP A 71 18.90 -9.00 -0.64
N LEU A 72 19.04 -9.10 -1.97
CA LEU A 72 18.13 -8.46 -2.91
C LEU A 72 16.96 -9.41 -3.22
N GLU A 73 15.75 -8.87 -3.12
CA GLU A 73 14.51 -9.56 -3.48
C GLU A 73 13.72 -8.69 -4.46
N LEU A 74 13.49 -9.26 -5.67
CA LEU A 74 12.79 -8.58 -6.75
C LEU A 74 11.51 -9.36 -7.07
N GLU A 75 10.37 -8.67 -7.06
CA GLU A 75 9.11 -9.23 -7.55
C GLU A 75 8.83 -8.71 -8.96
N PHE A 76 8.50 -9.62 -9.88
CA PHE A 76 8.21 -9.32 -11.27
C PHE A 76 6.75 -9.62 -11.58
N VAL A 77 6.07 -8.64 -12.17
CA VAL A 77 4.68 -8.79 -12.62
C VAL A 77 4.53 -8.24 -14.04
N GLY A 78 3.56 -8.74 -14.80
CA GLY A 78 3.14 -8.10 -16.05
C GLY A 78 2.28 -6.88 -15.75
N ALA A 79 2.41 -5.81 -16.55
CA ALA A 79 1.48 -4.70 -16.51
C ALA A 79 0.07 -5.21 -16.81
N ARG A 80 -0.90 -4.81 -16.00
CA ARG A 80 -2.24 -5.37 -16.08
C ARG A 80 -3.33 -4.33 -15.91
N LYS A 81 -4.43 -4.59 -16.57
CA LYS A 81 -5.70 -3.94 -16.38
C LYS A 81 -6.56 -4.81 -15.45
N GLU A 82 -7.20 -4.19 -14.49
CA GLU A 82 -8.09 -4.85 -13.55
C GLU A 82 -9.52 -4.33 -13.72
N SER A 83 -10.50 -5.23 -13.69
CA SER A 83 -11.90 -4.89 -13.59
C SER A 83 -12.53 -5.65 -12.43
N TYR A 84 -13.47 -5.01 -11.72
CA TYR A 84 -14.03 -5.54 -10.48
C TYR A 84 -15.55 -5.74 -10.62
N THR A 85 -16.08 -6.72 -9.90
CA THR A 85 -17.51 -6.91 -9.70
C THR A 85 -17.89 -6.43 -8.30
N HIS A 86 -19.09 -5.88 -8.15
CA HIS A 86 -19.53 -5.28 -6.89
C HIS A 86 -19.40 -6.20 -5.67
N ASP A 87 -19.61 -7.49 -5.84
CA ASP A 87 -19.66 -8.46 -4.74
C ASP A 87 -18.32 -9.16 -4.46
N SER A 88 -17.25 -8.75 -5.14
CA SER A 88 -15.93 -9.37 -4.99
C SER A 88 -14.82 -8.37 -5.16
N ARG A 89 -13.83 -8.44 -4.25
CA ARG A 89 -12.56 -7.72 -4.41
C ARG A 89 -11.56 -8.42 -5.34
N LYS A 90 -11.90 -9.61 -5.86
CA LYS A 90 -11.02 -10.33 -6.79
C LYS A 90 -11.22 -9.75 -8.19
N PRO A 91 -10.19 -9.11 -8.78
CA PRO A 91 -10.32 -8.55 -10.11
C PRO A 91 -10.33 -9.64 -11.18
N ILE A 92 -10.97 -9.30 -12.30
CA ILE A 92 -10.67 -9.92 -13.59
C ILE A 92 -9.42 -9.21 -14.10
N VAL A 93 -8.40 -9.96 -14.44
CA VAL A 93 -7.08 -9.44 -14.81
C VAL A 93 -6.84 -9.72 -16.29
N GLU A 94 -6.45 -8.68 -17.02
CA GLU A 94 -6.05 -8.74 -18.43
C GLU A 94 -4.67 -8.08 -18.59
N ASP A 95 -3.95 -8.44 -19.64
CA ASP A 95 -2.72 -7.74 -20.00
C ASP A 95 -3.01 -6.27 -20.27
N GLY A 96 -2.18 -5.39 -19.76
CA GLY A 96 -2.38 -3.96 -19.81
C GLY A 96 -1.12 -3.18 -20.18
N THR A 97 -1.29 -1.87 -20.30
CA THR A 97 -0.20 -0.90 -20.46
C THR A 97 0.34 -0.49 -19.09
N LEU A 98 1.45 0.28 -19.07
CA LEU A 98 1.92 0.92 -17.82
C LEU A 98 0.83 1.84 -17.24
N GLU A 99 0.12 2.59 -18.10
CA GLU A 99 -0.98 3.46 -17.69
C GLU A 99 -2.11 2.69 -17.01
N ASP A 100 -2.51 1.54 -17.54
CA ASP A 100 -3.51 0.66 -16.91
C ASP A 100 -3.03 0.20 -15.53
N ASP A 101 -1.75 -0.17 -15.39
CA ASP A 101 -1.18 -0.59 -14.11
C ASP A 101 -1.12 0.56 -13.10
N GLN A 102 -0.80 1.77 -13.52
CA GLN A 102 -0.79 2.95 -12.65
C GLN A 102 -2.20 3.36 -12.24
N ASN A 103 -3.18 3.32 -13.16
CA ASN A 103 -4.57 3.67 -12.89
C ASN A 103 -5.24 2.78 -11.82
N ARG A 104 -4.87 1.50 -11.76
CA ARG A 104 -5.45 0.55 -10.78
C ARG A 104 -4.85 0.66 -9.37
N ARG A 105 -3.81 1.46 -9.16
CA ARG A 105 -3.15 1.57 -7.86
C ARG A 105 -3.97 2.34 -6.84
N ASP A 106 -3.64 2.13 -5.57
CA ASP A 106 -4.38 2.71 -4.46
C ASP A 106 -4.20 4.22 -4.32
N PHE A 107 -2.94 4.71 -4.38
CA PHE A 107 -2.62 6.12 -4.15
C PHE A 107 -1.60 6.64 -5.17
N THR A 108 -1.66 7.95 -5.43
CA THR A 108 -0.76 8.65 -6.37
C THR A 108 0.70 8.43 -6.04
N ILE A 109 1.06 8.50 -4.76
CA ILE A 109 2.43 8.28 -4.25
C ILE A 109 2.94 6.84 -4.46
N ASN A 110 2.06 5.88 -4.71
CA ASN A 110 2.37 4.48 -5.01
C ASN A 110 2.22 4.15 -6.51
N ALA A 111 1.88 5.13 -7.33
CA ALA A 111 1.74 4.99 -8.78
C ALA A 111 2.96 5.50 -9.56
N LEU A 112 3.98 6.01 -8.89
CA LEU A 112 5.24 6.45 -9.50
C LEU A 112 6.00 5.26 -10.09
N ALA A 113 6.53 5.43 -11.29
CA ALA A 113 7.35 4.44 -11.97
C ALA A 113 8.66 5.05 -12.48
N LEU A 114 9.74 4.28 -12.43
CA LEU A 114 11.04 4.63 -13.02
C LEU A 114 11.36 3.63 -14.12
N CYS A 115 11.64 4.12 -15.32
CA CYS A 115 11.99 3.30 -16.47
C CYS A 115 13.33 2.59 -16.25
N LEU A 116 13.39 1.31 -16.59
CA LEU A 116 14.59 0.47 -16.48
C LEU A 116 15.26 0.19 -17.83
N ASN A 117 14.61 0.48 -18.96
CA ASN A 117 15.21 0.32 -20.28
C ASN A 117 16.34 1.32 -20.49
N LYS A 118 17.37 0.91 -21.22
CA LYS A 118 18.61 1.65 -21.35
C LYS A 118 18.44 3.05 -21.94
N ASP A 119 17.57 3.19 -22.93
CA ASP A 119 17.30 4.44 -23.67
C ASP A 119 16.64 5.51 -22.80
N ARG A 120 15.85 5.08 -21.82
CA ARG A 120 15.08 5.95 -20.90
C ARG A 120 15.38 5.65 -19.42
N TYR A 121 16.56 5.09 -19.12
CA TYR A 121 16.90 4.63 -17.79
C TYR A 121 16.81 5.74 -16.74
N GLY A 122 16.02 5.49 -15.69
CA GLY A 122 15.78 6.44 -14.60
C GLY A 122 14.76 7.53 -14.92
N GLU A 123 14.14 7.53 -16.12
CA GLU A 123 13.06 8.45 -16.44
C GLU A 123 11.85 8.16 -15.53
N LEU A 124 11.36 9.21 -14.87
CA LEU A 124 10.18 9.15 -14.01
C LEU A 124 8.90 9.25 -14.85
N VAL A 125 7.96 8.33 -14.58
CA VAL A 125 6.60 8.36 -15.11
C VAL A 125 5.64 8.58 -13.96
N ASP A 126 5.11 9.80 -13.86
CA ASP A 126 4.23 10.27 -12.78
C ASP A 126 2.97 10.95 -13.35
N PRO A 127 2.00 10.15 -13.86
CA PRO A 127 0.84 10.70 -14.52
C PRO A 127 -0.17 11.41 -13.60
N PHE A 128 -0.06 11.20 -12.29
CA PHE A 128 -0.99 11.73 -11.28
C PHE A 128 -0.37 12.80 -10.39
N ASP A 129 0.83 13.27 -10.74
CA ASP A 129 1.55 14.27 -9.95
C ASP A 129 1.80 13.84 -8.49
N GLY A 130 2.15 12.55 -8.32
CA GLY A 130 2.40 11.93 -7.02
C GLY A 130 3.57 12.54 -6.27
N LEU A 131 4.58 13.12 -6.99
CA LEU A 131 5.66 13.87 -6.34
C LEU A 131 5.12 15.10 -5.61
N THR A 132 4.22 15.87 -6.23
CA THR A 132 3.58 17.02 -5.57
C THR A 132 2.75 16.58 -4.36
N ASP A 133 2.04 15.44 -4.46
CA ASP A 133 1.33 14.89 -3.31
C ASP A 133 2.29 14.50 -2.17
N MET A 134 3.46 13.96 -2.48
CA MET A 134 4.50 13.69 -1.47
C MET A 134 5.03 14.96 -0.82
N ASP A 135 5.30 16.00 -1.60
CA ASP A 135 5.77 17.30 -1.09
C ASP A 135 4.71 17.94 -0.17
N ASN A 136 3.44 17.75 -0.49
CA ASN A 136 2.31 18.22 0.30
C ASN A 136 1.89 17.24 1.43
N LEU A 137 2.60 16.13 1.59
CA LEU A 137 2.33 15.07 2.57
C LEU A 137 0.88 14.52 2.43
N LEU A 138 0.41 14.28 1.22
CA LEU A 138 -0.96 13.86 0.92
C LEU A 138 -1.04 12.38 0.50
N ILE A 139 -2.07 11.71 1.00
CA ILE A 139 -2.57 10.42 0.53
C ILE A 139 -3.82 10.69 -0.30
N ARG A 140 -3.73 10.51 -1.60
CA ARG A 140 -4.81 10.71 -2.56
C ARG A 140 -4.89 9.56 -3.55
N THR A 141 -6.10 9.18 -3.97
CA THR A 141 -6.30 8.15 -4.99
C THR A 141 -5.96 8.70 -6.38
N PRO A 142 -5.40 7.86 -7.30
CA PRO A 142 -5.12 8.29 -8.68
C PRO A 142 -6.36 8.71 -9.45
N LEU A 143 -7.45 7.98 -9.26
CA LEU A 143 -8.75 8.19 -9.89
C LEU A 143 -9.81 8.46 -8.83
N ASP A 144 -11.08 8.40 -9.22
CA ASP A 144 -12.22 8.58 -8.32
C ASP A 144 -12.10 7.69 -7.07
N PRO A 145 -12.06 8.27 -5.86
CA PRO A 145 -11.88 7.52 -4.63
C PRO A 145 -13.04 6.57 -4.32
N ASP A 146 -14.28 6.91 -4.71
CA ASP A 146 -15.42 6.02 -4.50
C ASP A 146 -15.27 4.73 -5.33
N ILE A 147 -14.80 4.83 -6.56
CA ILE A 147 -14.49 3.66 -7.40
C ILE A 147 -13.33 2.88 -6.80
N THR A 148 -12.25 3.57 -6.44
CA THR A 148 -11.03 2.96 -5.88
C THR A 148 -11.33 2.13 -4.62
N PHE A 149 -12.16 2.63 -3.73
CA PHE A 149 -12.54 1.93 -2.49
C PHE A 149 -13.66 0.91 -2.68
N SER A 150 -14.53 1.11 -3.66
CA SER A 150 -15.52 0.11 -4.06
C SER A 150 -14.85 -1.12 -4.67
N ASP A 151 -13.85 -0.94 -5.49
CA ASP A 151 -13.11 -2.02 -6.16
C ASP A 151 -12.33 -2.90 -5.15
N ASP A 152 -11.56 -2.29 -4.28
CA ASP A 152 -10.89 -3.00 -3.19
C ASP A 152 -11.02 -2.22 -1.87
N PRO A 153 -12.00 -2.56 -1.02
CA PRO A 153 -12.24 -1.87 0.24
C PRO A 153 -11.06 -1.92 1.23
N LEU A 154 -10.12 -2.86 1.08
CA LEU A 154 -8.90 -2.88 1.90
C LEU A 154 -8.06 -1.59 1.72
N ARG A 155 -8.20 -0.92 0.58
CA ARG A 155 -7.50 0.35 0.30
C ARG A 155 -7.90 1.46 1.28
N MET A 156 -9.10 1.40 1.87
CA MET A 156 -9.50 2.31 2.95
C MET A 156 -8.60 2.16 4.19
N MET A 157 -8.34 0.91 4.60
CA MET A 157 -7.40 0.61 5.68
C MET A 157 -5.97 1.01 5.33
N ARG A 158 -5.58 0.80 4.07
CA ARG A 158 -4.25 1.19 3.57
C ARG A 158 -4.05 2.70 3.58
N ALA A 159 -5.08 3.52 3.28
CA ALA A 159 -5.02 4.98 3.39
C ALA A 159 -4.66 5.40 4.82
N VAL A 160 -5.38 4.88 5.79
CA VAL A 160 -5.13 5.14 7.22
C VAL A 160 -3.75 4.66 7.65
N ARG A 161 -3.35 3.46 7.22
CA ARG A 161 -2.02 2.92 7.51
C ARG A 161 -0.90 3.82 6.97
N PHE A 162 -0.97 4.24 5.71
CA PHE A 162 0.04 5.12 5.13
C PHE A 162 0.08 6.48 5.81
N ALA A 163 -1.08 7.05 6.17
CA ALA A 163 -1.12 8.28 6.96
C ALA A 163 -0.37 8.13 8.29
N SER A 164 -0.57 7.01 9.00
CA SER A 164 0.11 6.72 10.27
C SER A 164 1.62 6.43 10.09
N GLN A 165 1.99 5.66 9.05
CA GLN A 165 3.38 5.26 8.80
C GLN A 165 4.26 6.37 8.25
N LEU A 166 3.70 7.19 7.35
CA LEU A 166 4.44 8.25 6.66
C LEU A 166 4.31 9.61 7.34
N GLY A 167 3.33 9.77 8.24
CA GLY A 167 2.98 11.07 8.82
C GLY A 167 2.28 11.98 7.81
N PHE A 168 1.57 11.41 6.85
CA PHE A 168 0.85 12.14 5.80
C PHE A 168 -0.61 12.36 6.19
N PHE A 169 -1.24 13.34 5.55
CA PHE A 169 -2.66 13.59 5.66
C PHE A 169 -3.42 12.87 4.55
N ILE A 170 -4.64 12.43 4.82
CA ILE A 170 -5.52 11.92 3.77
C ILE A 170 -6.22 13.13 3.14
N ASP A 171 -6.17 13.22 1.81
CA ASP A 171 -6.89 14.23 1.05
C ASP A 171 -8.38 14.24 1.44
N PRO A 172 -9.03 15.41 1.61
CA PRO A 172 -10.40 15.49 2.11
C PRO A 172 -11.42 14.67 1.30
N ASP A 173 -11.39 14.76 -0.03
CA ASP A 173 -12.31 13.99 -0.89
C ASP A 173 -12.06 12.49 -0.76
N THR A 174 -10.79 12.08 -0.63
CA THR A 174 -10.41 10.69 -0.39
C THR A 174 -10.89 10.22 0.99
N PHE A 175 -10.78 11.06 2.03
CA PHE A 175 -11.26 10.72 3.37
C PHE A 175 -12.78 10.59 3.42
N ASP A 176 -13.50 11.52 2.80
CA ASP A 176 -14.98 11.48 2.73
C ASP A 176 -15.46 10.23 1.98
N ALA A 177 -14.71 9.80 0.94
CA ALA A 177 -15.02 8.57 0.24
C ALA A 177 -14.83 7.30 1.10
N ILE A 178 -13.87 7.30 2.06
CA ILE A 178 -13.75 6.21 3.04
C ILE A 178 -15.04 6.13 3.86
N GLU A 179 -15.53 7.25 4.37
CA GLU A 179 -16.77 7.28 5.16
C GLU A 179 -17.98 6.76 4.36
N ARG A 180 -18.10 7.18 3.08
CA ARG A 180 -19.20 6.71 2.21
C ARG A 180 -19.13 5.22 1.91
N ASN A 181 -17.95 4.63 1.80
CA ASN A 181 -17.73 3.24 1.39
C ASN A 181 -17.42 2.29 2.56
N LYS A 182 -17.39 2.76 3.81
CA LYS A 182 -16.93 2.00 4.98
C LYS A 182 -17.60 0.64 5.16
N GLU A 183 -18.90 0.53 4.87
CA GLU A 183 -19.66 -0.72 5.04
C GLU A 183 -19.12 -1.85 4.14
N ARG A 184 -18.48 -1.51 3.03
CA ARG A 184 -17.87 -2.49 2.14
C ARG A 184 -16.66 -3.22 2.75
N ILE A 185 -16.13 -2.74 3.88
CA ILE A 185 -15.06 -3.44 4.60
C ILE A 185 -15.48 -4.86 5.01
N SER A 186 -16.78 -5.12 5.12
CA SER A 186 -17.36 -6.43 5.45
C SER A 186 -16.99 -7.55 4.47
N ILE A 187 -16.64 -7.23 3.20
CA ILE A 187 -16.21 -8.25 2.23
C ILE A 187 -14.74 -8.65 2.37
N ILE A 188 -13.97 -7.93 3.21
CA ILE A 188 -12.56 -8.21 3.45
C ILE A 188 -12.41 -9.26 4.54
N SER A 189 -11.51 -10.22 4.34
CA SER A 189 -11.22 -11.23 5.36
C SER A 189 -10.59 -10.60 6.61
N LYS A 190 -10.88 -11.17 7.77
CA LYS A 190 -10.38 -10.68 9.06
C LYS A 190 -8.85 -10.68 9.11
N GLU A 191 -8.20 -11.67 8.52
CA GLU A 191 -6.74 -11.77 8.47
C GLU A 191 -6.11 -10.56 7.79
N ARG A 192 -6.69 -10.09 6.67
CA ARG A 192 -6.19 -8.91 5.96
C ARG A 192 -6.43 -7.62 6.73
N ILE A 193 -7.57 -7.51 7.42
CA ILE A 193 -7.86 -6.37 8.31
C ILE A 193 -6.83 -6.33 9.44
N VAL A 194 -6.57 -7.48 10.08
CA VAL A 194 -5.58 -7.60 11.16
C VAL A 194 -4.18 -7.26 10.67
N ASP A 195 -3.79 -7.70 9.48
CA ASP A 195 -2.48 -7.35 8.89
C ASP A 195 -2.29 -5.82 8.75
N GLU A 196 -3.33 -5.10 8.31
CA GLU A 196 -3.28 -3.64 8.23
C GLU A 196 -3.30 -2.98 9.62
N LEU A 197 -4.09 -3.50 10.57
CA LEU A 197 -4.08 -3.03 11.96
C LEU A 197 -2.70 -3.23 12.61
N ASN A 198 -2.05 -4.37 12.39
CA ASN A 198 -0.70 -4.65 12.88
C ASN A 198 0.30 -3.60 12.37
N LYS A 199 0.22 -3.24 11.10
CA LYS A 199 1.09 -2.21 10.51
C LYS A 199 0.81 -0.81 11.06
N ILE A 200 -0.44 -0.52 11.45
CA ILE A 200 -0.78 0.73 12.15
C ILE A 200 -0.19 0.74 13.56
N VAL A 201 -0.36 -0.35 14.32
CA VAL A 201 0.20 -0.49 15.67
C VAL A 201 1.72 -0.32 15.68
N LEU A 202 2.40 -0.89 14.67
CA LEU A 202 3.86 -0.83 14.51
C LEU A 202 4.35 0.48 13.86
N SER A 203 3.46 1.42 13.56
CA SER A 203 3.84 2.72 12.99
C SER A 203 4.47 3.64 14.06
N PRO A 204 5.20 4.68 13.66
CA PRO A 204 5.84 5.61 14.62
C PRO A 204 4.87 6.33 15.55
N LYS A 205 3.61 6.50 15.12
CA LYS A 205 2.55 7.15 15.90
C LYS A 205 1.18 6.48 15.64
N PRO A 206 0.96 5.30 16.24
CA PRO A 206 -0.26 4.51 16.00
C PRO A 206 -1.56 5.24 16.38
N SER A 207 -1.54 6.18 17.33
CA SER A 207 -2.72 6.97 17.69
C SER A 207 -3.33 7.70 16.50
N VAL A 208 -2.52 8.17 15.55
CA VAL A 208 -2.99 8.83 14.32
C VAL A 208 -3.86 7.89 13.50
N GLY A 209 -3.40 6.64 13.32
CA GLY A 209 -4.14 5.63 12.57
C GLY A 209 -5.48 5.29 13.25
N PHE A 210 -5.48 5.06 14.56
CA PHE A 210 -6.71 4.74 15.30
C PHE A 210 -7.69 5.91 15.37
N ASP A 211 -7.22 7.15 15.50
CA ASP A 211 -8.05 8.35 15.43
C ASP A 211 -8.72 8.48 14.05
N LEU A 212 -7.97 8.26 12.97
CA LEU A 212 -8.51 8.28 11.62
C LEU A 212 -9.54 7.17 11.39
N LEU A 213 -9.28 5.93 11.85
CA LEU A 213 -10.22 4.81 11.76
C LEU A 213 -11.53 5.12 12.50
N GLU A 214 -11.42 5.79 13.64
CA GLU A 214 -12.58 6.20 14.42
C GLU A 214 -13.37 7.28 13.69
N ARG A 215 -12.70 8.33 13.23
CA ARG A 215 -13.34 9.46 12.56
C ARG A 215 -14.03 9.11 11.24
N CYS A 216 -13.45 8.21 10.45
CA CYS A 216 -14.07 7.74 9.21
C CYS A 216 -15.13 6.63 9.42
N GLY A 217 -15.31 6.17 10.66
CA GLY A 217 -16.31 5.17 11.01
C GLY A 217 -15.93 3.73 10.67
N LEU A 218 -14.68 3.44 10.32
CA LEU A 218 -14.19 2.08 10.12
C LEU A 218 -13.97 1.33 11.45
N LEU A 219 -13.51 2.03 12.50
CA LEU A 219 -13.15 1.39 13.76
C LEU A 219 -14.31 0.60 14.40
N PRO A 220 -15.56 1.09 14.47
CA PRO A 220 -16.68 0.32 15.00
C PRO A 220 -16.98 -0.96 14.22
N LEU A 221 -16.65 -0.99 12.92
CA LEU A 221 -16.91 -2.11 12.05
C LEU A 221 -15.85 -3.22 12.16
N ILE A 222 -14.60 -2.84 12.50
CA ILE A 222 -13.46 -3.76 12.52
C ILE A 222 -12.96 -4.08 13.92
N PHE A 223 -13.13 -3.18 14.89
CA PHE A 223 -12.67 -3.33 16.27
C PHE A 223 -13.62 -2.61 17.26
N PRO A 224 -14.88 -3.09 17.39
CA PRO A 224 -15.90 -2.43 18.23
C PRO A 224 -15.52 -2.41 19.71
N GLU A 225 -14.74 -3.37 20.20
CA GLU A 225 -14.28 -3.42 21.60
C GLU A 225 -13.42 -2.20 21.95
N LEU A 226 -12.57 -1.73 21.03
CA LEU A 226 -11.77 -0.52 21.26
C LEU A 226 -12.66 0.73 21.28
N CYS A 227 -13.69 0.78 20.44
CA CYS A 227 -14.69 1.86 20.46
C CYS A 227 -15.46 1.92 21.78
N ALA A 228 -15.73 0.76 22.40
CA ALA A 228 -16.45 0.67 23.67
C ALA A 228 -15.68 1.31 24.84
N LEU A 229 -14.40 1.60 24.67
CA LEU A 229 -13.59 2.34 25.66
C LEU A 229 -13.86 3.85 25.66
N LYS A 230 -14.62 4.37 24.70
CA LYS A 230 -15.00 5.78 24.66
C LYS A 230 -15.94 6.11 25.79
N GLY A 231 -15.72 7.27 26.39
CA GLY A 231 -16.55 7.82 27.43
C GLY A 231 -15.76 8.27 28.65
N VAL A 232 -16.35 9.19 29.40
CA VAL A 232 -15.80 9.67 30.69
C VAL A 232 -16.55 8.95 31.80
N GLU A 233 -15.90 8.02 32.48
CA GLU A 233 -16.41 7.51 33.74
C GLU A 233 -16.20 8.56 34.83
N THR A 234 -17.29 9.02 35.44
CA THR A 234 -17.25 9.89 36.61
C THR A 234 -17.47 9.01 37.83
N LYS A 235 -16.44 8.75 38.62
CA LYS A 235 -16.57 8.15 39.94
C LYS A 235 -16.40 9.24 41.00
N GLU A 236 -17.36 9.34 41.90
CA GLU A 236 -17.31 10.24 43.08
C GLU A 236 -17.05 11.73 42.73
N GLY A 237 -17.57 12.20 41.58
CA GLY A 237 -17.41 13.60 41.16
C GLY A 237 -16.04 13.94 40.56
N ILE A 238 -15.14 12.97 40.45
CA ILE A 238 -13.84 13.14 39.78
C ILE A 238 -13.97 12.59 38.36
N GLY A 239 -13.81 13.47 37.34
CA GLY A 239 -13.78 13.06 35.94
C GLY A 239 -12.53 12.24 35.65
N HIS A 240 -12.70 10.98 35.21
CA HIS A 240 -11.64 10.17 34.66
C HIS A 240 -11.42 10.49 33.18
N LYS A 241 -10.18 10.37 32.69
CA LYS A 241 -9.86 10.54 31.27
C LYS A 241 -10.61 9.51 30.44
N ASP A 242 -11.00 9.92 29.23
CA ASP A 242 -11.53 8.99 28.23
C ASP A 242 -10.57 7.81 28.04
N ASN A 243 -11.05 6.60 28.32
CA ASN A 243 -10.23 5.38 28.26
C ASN A 243 -9.71 5.10 26.86
N PHE A 244 -10.46 5.44 25.80
CA PHE A 244 -10.01 5.34 24.42
C PHE A 244 -8.78 6.25 24.18
N ALA A 245 -8.89 7.54 24.48
CA ALA A 245 -7.80 8.48 24.32
C ALA A 245 -6.58 8.10 25.20
N HIS A 246 -6.82 7.60 26.41
CA HIS A 246 -5.75 7.11 27.27
C HIS A 246 -5.04 5.90 26.67
N THR A 247 -5.77 4.93 26.14
CA THR A 247 -5.22 3.75 25.48
C THR A 247 -4.34 4.14 24.29
N LEU A 248 -4.79 5.08 23.45
CA LEU A 248 -3.98 5.57 22.33
C LEU A 248 -2.69 6.27 22.79
N MET A 249 -2.74 7.03 23.88
CA MET A 249 -1.52 7.62 24.47
C MET A 249 -0.54 6.57 24.98
N VAL A 250 -1.03 5.51 25.61
CA VAL A 250 -0.18 4.39 26.06
C VAL A 250 0.47 3.71 24.87
N LEU A 251 -0.31 3.45 23.82
CA LEU A 251 0.18 2.82 22.60
C LEU A 251 1.29 3.66 21.93
N ASP A 252 1.14 4.98 21.85
CA ASP A 252 2.17 5.89 21.32
C ASP A 252 3.45 5.90 22.16
N ARG A 253 3.36 5.66 23.45
CA ARG A 253 4.55 5.52 24.32
C ARG A 253 5.25 4.19 24.09
N LEU A 254 4.48 3.12 24.00
CA LEU A 254 5.01 1.77 23.75
C LEU A 254 5.71 1.69 22.39
N SER A 255 5.15 2.32 21.35
CA SER A 255 5.75 2.33 20.01
C SER A 255 7.16 2.94 19.95
N LYS A 256 7.53 3.74 20.97
CA LYS A 256 8.86 4.38 21.08
C LYS A 256 9.85 3.59 21.93
N THR A 257 9.39 2.66 22.75
CA THR A 257 10.17 2.02 23.81
C THR A 257 10.19 0.50 23.75
N SER A 258 9.37 -0.10 22.90
CA SER A 258 9.26 -1.54 22.76
C SER A 258 9.54 -2.00 21.34
N ASP A 259 10.35 -3.04 21.19
CA ASP A 259 10.60 -3.73 19.92
C ASP A 259 9.48 -4.73 19.59
N ASN A 260 8.62 -5.02 20.54
CA ASN A 260 7.47 -5.91 20.40
C ASN A 260 6.24 -5.24 21.02
N LEU A 261 5.28 -4.89 20.19
CA LEU A 261 4.03 -4.20 20.57
C LEU A 261 2.84 -5.14 20.78
N TRP A 262 3.06 -6.44 20.67
CA TRP A 262 2.08 -7.50 20.88
C TRP A 262 2.43 -8.36 22.09
#